data_4eb0ea632e40d0b652a4321ff7a22f9c
#
_entry.id   4eb0ea632e40d0b652a4321ff7a22f9c
#
_cell.length_a   1.000
_cell.length_b   1.000
_cell.length_c   1.000
_cell.angle_alpha   90.00
_cell.angle_beta   90.00
_cell.angle_gamma   90.00
#
_symmetry.space_group_name_H-M   'P 1'
#
loop_
_entity.id
_entity.type
_entity.pdbx_description
1 polymer ?
#
loop_
_entity_poly.entity_id
_entity_poly.type
_entity_poly.pdbx_seq_one_letter_code
_entity_poly.pdbx_strand_id
1 'polypeptide(L)'
;MNGLIEKLQQAGIHPYGSRELELYESRLTRYFAKEYQQEADKKHTLEAFGITTDQGPTWEETEDLMSVHYDQPLEFFQSFLDKSYMAYSMAFYGETAEQAKQSTFTLEEAQKEKFRLICERAQIKGDEKILNIGCGFGSFEAYLFEHFPDVEVVTITA
;
A
#
# COMPACT_ATOMS: atom_id res chain seq x y z
N MET A 1 -9.86 -1.42 16.17
CA MET A 1 -8.53 -1.87 15.72
C MET A 1 -7.48 -1.79 16.82
N ASN A 2 -7.44 -0.72 17.62
CA ASN A 2 -6.49 -0.59 18.75
C ASN A 2 -6.50 -1.79 19.73
N GLY A 3 -7.65 -2.38 20.01
CA GLY A 3 -7.73 -3.51 20.95
C GLY A 3 -7.08 -4.83 20.47
N LEU A 4 -6.83 -5.00 19.17
CA LEU A 4 -6.13 -6.20 18.66
C LEU A 4 -4.62 -6.03 18.78
N ILE A 5 -4.10 -4.85 18.43
CA ILE A 5 -2.67 -4.53 18.57
C ILE A 5 -2.25 -4.58 20.06
N GLU A 6 -3.06 -4.00 20.94
CA GLU A 6 -2.82 -4.08 22.39
C GLU A 6 -2.84 -5.51 22.92
N LYS A 7 -3.75 -6.35 22.45
CA LYS A 7 -3.78 -7.78 22.83
C LYS A 7 -2.58 -8.55 22.29
N LEU A 8 -2.11 -8.23 21.09
CA LEU A 8 -0.90 -8.83 20.52
C LEU A 8 0.35 -8.40 21.30
N GLN A 9 0.46 -7.13 21.66
CA GLN A 9 1.56 -6.60 22.47
C GLN A 9 1.55 -7.17 23.89
N GLN A 10 0.36 -7.28 24.52
CA GLN A 10 0.21 -7.93 25.85
C GLN A 10 0.54 -9.43 25.82
N ALA A 11 0.35 -10.09 24.67
CA ALA A 11 0.75 -11.47 24.45
C ALA A 11 2.24 -11.64 24.13
N GLY A 12 3.04 -10.54 24.14
CA GLY A 12 4.48 -10.59 23.82
C GLY A 12 4.76 -10.82 22.34
N ILE A 13 3.78 -10.63 21.47
CA ILE A 13 3.95 -10.76 20.03
C ILE A 13 4.50 -9.44 19.50
N HIS A 14 5.81 -9.40 19.30
CA HIS A 14 6.46 -8.27 18.63
C HIS A 14 6.30 -8.39 17.12
N PRO A 15 6.00 -7.28 16.41
CA PRO A 15 5.91 -7.30 14.97
C PRO A 15 7.28 -7.68 14.38
N TYR A 16 7.25 -8.60 13.43
CA TYR A 16 8.34 -9.16 12.63
C TYR A 16 9.17 -10.29 13.25
N GLY A 17 8.97 -11.50 12.71
CA GLY A 17 9.88 -12.62 12.82
C GLY A 17 9.63 -13.61 13.93
N SER A 18 8.49 -13.58 14.60
CA SER A 18 8.14 -14.64 15.56
C SER A 18 7.31 -15.74 14.85
N ARG A 19 7.52 -16.99 15.26
CA ARG A 19 6.76 -18.15 14.79
C ARG A 19 5.25 -18.00 15.03
N GLU A 20 4.89 -17.25 16.06
CA GLU A 20 3.50 -16.91 16.40
C GLU A 20 2.88 -15.98 15.36
N LEU A 21 3.63 -15.03 14.83
CA LEU A 21 3.17 -14.11 13.77
C LEU A 21 2.91 -14.88 12.47
N GLU A 22 3.83 -15.77 12.06
CA GLU A 22 3.64 -16.63 10.88
C GLU A 22 2.37 -17.51 11.00
N LEU A 23 2.12 -18.04 12.20
CA LEU A 23 0.91 -18.81 12.48
C LEU A 23 -0.35 -17.93 12.42
N TYR A 24 -0.27 -16.69 12.87
CA TYR A 24 -1.36 -15.73 12.84
C TYR A 24 -1.66 -15.28 11.41
N GLU A 25 -0.64 -14.92 10.64
CA GLU A 25 -0.77 -14.58 9.22
C GLU A 25 -1.38 -15.74 8.43
N SER A 26 -0.94 -16.97 8.67
CA SER A 26 -1.50 -18.15 7.99
C SER A 26 -2.96 -18.43 8.38
N ARG A 27 -3.40 -18.05 9.58
CA ARG A 27 -4.79 -18.15 10.03
C ARG A 27 -5.65 -17.06 9.41
N LEU A 28 -5.17 -15.82 9.38
CA LEU A 28 -5.85 -14.70 8.73
C LEU A 28 -6.01 -14.95 7.24
N THR A 29 -4.94 -15.38 6.57
CA THR A 29 -4.97 -15.71 5.13
C THR A 29 -6.02 -16.79 4.84
N ARG A 30 -6.08 -17.84 5.66
CA ARG A 30 -7.11 -18.89 5.52
C ARG A 30 -8.52 -18.38 5.83
N TYR A 31 -8.66 -17.50 6.80
CA TYR A 31 -9.96 -16.91 7.14
C TYR A 31 -10.46 -16.06 5.97
N PHE A 32 -9.64 -15.15 5.46
CA PHE A 32 -10.02 -14.31 4.32
C PHE A 32 -10.24 -15.13 3.04
N ALA A 33 -9.40 -16.12 2.76
CA ALA A 33 -9.62 -17.01 1.62
C ALA A 33 -10.97 -17.75 1.71
N LYS A 34 -11.38 -18.18 2.91
CA LYS A 34 -12.68 -18.81 3.13
C LYS A 34 -13.84 -17.83 2.96
N GLU A 35 -13.70 -16.60 3.46
CA GLU A 35 -14.70 -15.54 3.28
C GLU A 35 -14.87 -15.19 1.79
N TYR A 36 -13.75 -14.99 1.06
CA TYR A 36 -13.76 -14.77 -0.37
C TYR A 36 -14.42 -15.92 -1.15
N GLN A 37 -14.13 -17.18 -0.77
CA GLN A 37 -14.76 -18.33 -1.41
C GLN A 37 -16.26 -18.38 -1.15
N GLN A 38 -16.69 -18.10 0.08
CA GLN A 38 -18.11 -18.05 0.44
C GLN A 38 -18.84 -16.93 -0.28
N GLU A 39 -18.19 -15.79 -0.51
CA GLU A 39 -18.75 -14.70 -1.29
C GLU A 39 -18.84 -15.05 -2.78
N ALA A 40 -17.80 -15.66 -3.33
CA ALA A 40 -17.80 -16.13 -4.72
C ALA A 40 -18.90 -17.17 -4.97
N ASP A 41 -19.12 -18.10 -4.02
CA ASP A 41 -20.16 -19.13 -4.09
C ASP A 41 -21.59 -18.56 -3.99
N LYS A 42 -21.77 -17.38 -3.42
CA LYS A 42 -23.08 -16.70 -3.33
C LYS A 42 -23.53 -16.07 -4.64
N LYS A 43 -22.85 -16.26 -5.78
CA LYS A 43 -23.19 -15.66 -7.08
C LYS A 43 -23.57 -14.19 -6.94
N HIS A 44 -22.67 -13.40 -6.38
CA HIS A 44 -22.87 -11.97 -6.33
C HIS A 44 -22.83 -11.43 -7.76
N THR A 45 -23.99 -11.18 -8.33
CA THR A 45 -24.06 -10.25 -9.46
C THR A 45 -23.75 -8.86 -8.96
N LEU A 46 -23.29 -7.97 -9.80
CA LEU A 46 -23.07 -6.56 -9.43
C LEU A 46 -24.29 -5.95 -8.71
N GLU A 47 -25.49 -6.41 -9.06
CA GLU A 47 -26.75 -6.04 -8.40
C GLU A 47 -26.84 -6.54 -6.95
N ALA A 48 -26.24 -7.69 -6.61
CA ALA A 48 -26.22 -8.20 -5.25
C ALA A 48 -25.24 -7.41 -4.35
N PHE A 49 -24.23 -6.76 -4.92
CA PHE A 49 -23.38 -5.82 -4.21
C PHE A 49 -24.01 -4.44 -4.03
N GLY A 50 -25.24 -4.24 -4.53
CA GLY A 50 -25.84 -2.91 -4.52
C GLY A 50 -25.09 -1.88 -5.35
N ILE A 51 -24.12 -2.33 -6.15
CA ILE A 51 -23.38 -1.47 -7.09
C ILE A 51 -24.31 -1.27 -8.28
N THR A 52 -25.33 -0.47 -8.08
CA THR A 52 -25.92 0.27 -9.18
C THR A 52 -24.97 1.43 -9.48
N THR A 53 -24.79 1.74 -10.74
CA THR A 53 -23.93 2.82 -11.20
C THR A 53 -24.23 4.20 -10.55
N ASP A 54 -25.29 4.29 -9.79
CA ASP A 54 -25.80 5.50 -9.13
C ASP A 54 -25.56 5.55 -7.62
N GLN A 55 -24.98 4.51 -7.02
CA GLN A 55 -24.72 4.45 -5.58
C GLN A 55 -23.25 4.09 -5.33
N GLY A 56 -22.37 5.04 -5.60
CA GLY A 56 -21.03 5.01 -5.04
C GLY A 56 -21.07 5.19 -3.51
N PRO A 57 -19.98 4.92 -2.80
CA PRO A 57 -19.89 5.19 -1.37
C PRO A 57 -20.30 6.65 -1.12
N THR A 58 -21.06 6.90 -0.07
CA THR A 58 -21.40 8.25 0.34
C THR A 58 -20.12 9.00 0.67
N TRP A 59 -20.14 10.32 0.54
CA TRP A 59 -18.99 11.15 0.89
C TRP A 59 -18.54 10.91 2.35
N GLU A 60 -19.50 10.75 3.26
CA GLU A 60 -19.28 10.47 4.67
C GLU A 60 -18.61 9.10 4.90
N GLU A 61 -19.04 8.04 4.21
CA GLU A 61 -18.39 6.72 4.27
C GLU A 61 -16.95 6.77 3.74
N THR A 62 -16.70 7.60 2.74
CA THR A 62 -15.35 7.79 2.19
C THR A 62 -14.47 8.56 3.17
N GLU A 63 -14.98 9.59 3.84
CA GLU A 63 -14.28 10.37 4.85
C GLU A 63 -13.87 9.50 6.05
N ASP A 64 -14.80 8.69 6.57
CA ASP A 64 -14.54 7.75 7.66
C ASP A 64 -13.46 6.72 7.29
N LEU A 65 -13.54 6.16 6.07
CA LEU A 65 -12.52 5.22 5.57
C LEU A 65 -11.15 5.89 5.40
N MET A 66 -11.12 7.11 4.88
CA MET A 66 -9.88 7.86 4.69
C MET A 66 -9.23 8.20 6.03
N SER A 67 -10.02 8.63 7.04
CA SER A 67 -9.51 8.95 8.36
C SER A 67 -8.86 7.71 9.02
N VAL A 68 -9.48 6.56 8.93
CA VAL A 68 -8.90 5.30 9.47
C VAL A 68 -7.57 4.93 8.81
N HIS A 69 -7.41 5.24 7.51
CA HIS A 69 -6.22 4.87 6.76
C HIS A 69 -5.08 5.90 6.85
N TYR A 70 -5.41 7.19 6.96
CA TYR A 70 -4.43 8.25 6.81
C TYR A 70 -4.22 9.11 8.06
N ASP A 71 -5.20 9.18 8.98
CA ASP A 71 -5.08 9.95 10.24
C ASP A 71 -4.39 9.14 11.34
N GLN A 72 -3.26 8.51 10.99
CA GLN A 72 -2.44 7.78 11.92
C GLN A 72 -1.19 8.58 12.27
N PRO A 73 -0.64 8.44 13.50
CA PRO A 73 0.62 9.07 13.86
C PRO A 73 1.75 8.70 12.89
N LEU A 74 2.68 9.63 12.65
CA LEU A 74 3.82 9.41 11.75
C LEU A 74 4.62 8.16 12.12
N GLU A 75 4.79 7.92 13.42
CA GLU A 75 5.53 6.76 13.97
C GLU A 75 4.88 5.42 13.55
N PHE A 76 3.55 5.41 13.37
CA PHE A 76 2.85 4.24 12.86
C PHE A 76 3.36 3.91 11.44
N PHE A 77 3.40 4.87 10.54
CA PHE A 77 3.88 4.68 9.17
C PHE A 77 5.36 4.33 9.14
N GLN A 78 6.19 4.98 9.96
CA GLN A 78 7.62 4.71 10.06
C GLN A 78 7.93 3.29 10.57
N SER A 79 6.97 2.63 11.23
CA SER A 79 7.16 1.28 11.75
C SER A 79 7.18 0.19 10.67
N PHE A 80 6.59 0.46 9.49
CA PHE A 80 6.45 -0.55 8.43
C PHE A 80 6.79 -0.06 7.02
N LEU A 81 6.83 1.26 6.77
CA LEU A 81 7.23 1.79 5.47
C LEU A 81 8.76 1.75 5.30
N ASP A 82 9.19 1.77 4.04
CA ASP A 82 10.60 1.90 3.71
C ASP A 82 11.17 3.20 4.28
N LYS A 83 12.45 3.17 4.67
CA LYS A 83 13.11 4.30 5.32
C LYS A 83 13.62 5.36 4.37
N SER A 84 13.72 5.02 3.09
CA SER A 84 14.29 5.91 2.07
C SER A 84 13.26 6.90 1.54
N TYR A 85 12.06 6.40 1.26
CA TYR A 85 11.03 7.17 0.58
C TYR A 85 9.71 7.22 1.35
N MET A 86 9.51 6.37 2.37
CA MET A 86 8.24 6.22 3.10
C MET A 86 7.05 5.99 2.17
N ALA A 87 7.24 5.13 1.17
CA ALA A 87 6.25 4.91 0.14
C ALA A 87 5.05 4.10 0.64
N TYR A 88 3.91 4.75 0.81
CA TYR A 88 2.65 4.11 1.23
C TYR A 88 1.91 3.52 0.03
N SER A 89 2.61 2.68 -0.70
CA SER A 89 2.08 1.91 -1.83
C SER A 89 2.91 0.65 -2.02
N MET A 90 2.33 -0.37 -2.69
CA MET A 90 2.98 -1.66 -2.86
C MET A 90 4.34 -1.52 -3.55
N ALA A 91 5.33 -2.22 -3.03
CA ALA A 91 6.66 -2.32 -3.61
C ALA A 91 6.67 -3.32 -4.79
N PHE A 92 7.63 -3.18 -5.69
CA PHE A 92 7.75 -4.04 -6.87
C PHE A 92 8.87 -5.07 -6.69
N TYR A 93 8.48 -6.32 -6.50
CA TYR A 93 9.41 -7.44 -6.32
C TYR A 93 9.59 -8.29 -7.58
N GLY A 94 8.86 -8.02 -8.65
CA GLY A 94 8.92 -8.75 -9.91
C GLY A 94 7.59 -8.72 -10.66
N GLU A 95 7.61 -9.08 -11.94
CA GLU A 95 6.45 -9.03 -12.83
C GLU A 95 5.47 -10.20 -12.61
N THR A 96 5.97 -11.31 -12.07
CA THR A 96 5.17 -12.50 -11.77
C THR A 96 5.28 -12.88 -10.30
N ALA A 97 4.30 -13.66 -9.83
CA ALA A 97 4.31 -14.17 -8.45
C ALA A 97 5.55 -15.03 -8.16
N GLU A 98 6.05 -15.75 -9.15
CA GLU A 98 7.27 -16.57 -9.04
C GLU A 98 8.52 -15.71 -8.88
N GLN A 99 8.63 -14.64 -9.67
CA GLN A 99 9.73 -13.67 -9.57
C GLN A 99 9.70 -12.96 -8.22
N ALA A 100 8.51 -12.52 -7.78
CA ALA A 100 8.35 -11.85 -6.49
C ALA A 100 8.76 -12.76 -5.32
N LYS A 101 8.40 -14.06 -5.35
CA LYS A 101 8.80 -15.04 -4.33
C LYS A 101 10.31 -15.33 -4.31
N GLN A 102 10.97 -15.20 -5.44
CA GLN A 102 12.42 -15.44 -5.59
C GLN A 102 13.23 -14.15 -5.44
N SER A 103 12.57 -13.01 -5.33
CA SER A 103 13.24 -11.72 -5.18
C SER A 103 14.03 -11.67 -3.87
N THR A 104 15.24 -11.14 -3.96
CA THR A 104 16.10 -10.85 -2.82
C THR A 104 16.10 -9.38 -2.43
N PHE A 105 15.23 -8.58 -3.08
CA PHE A 105 15.11 -7.14 -2.79
C PHE A 105 14.65 -6.91 -1.35
N THR A 106 15.30 -5.97 -0.70
CA THR A 106 14.75 -5.33 0.50
C THR A 106 13.53 -4.49 0.12
N LEU A 107 12.78 -4.03 1.12
CA LEU A 107 11.64 -3.14 0.87
C LEU A 107 12.09 -1.85 0.15
N GLU A 108 13.22 -1.28 0.57
CA GLU A 108 13.81 -0.09 -0.03
C GLU A 108 14.17 -0.30 -1.50
N GLU A 109 14.81 -1.40 -1.82
CA GLU A 109 15.17 -1.75 -3.19
C GLU A 109 13.95 -1.98 -4.07
N ALA A 110 12.94 -2.66 -3.56
CA ALA A 110 11.70 -2.92 -4.27
C ALA A 110 10.86 -1.63 -4.49
N GLN A 111 10.89 -0.68 -3.55
CA GLN A 111 10.27 0.63 -3.73
C GLN A 111 11.03 1.46 -4.76
N LYS A 112 12.35 1.45 -4.70
CA LYS A 112 13.21 2.14 -5.69
C LYS A 112 12.97 1.60 -7.09
N GLU A 113 12.89 0.29 -7.26
CA GLU A 113 12.60 -0.35 -8.53
C GLU A 113 11.21 0.01 -9.06
N LYS A 114 10.20 0.09 -8.20
CA LYS A 114 8.88 0.60 -8.58
C LYS A 114 8.96 2.01 -9.18
N PHE A 115 9.66 2.92 -8.52
CA PHE A 115 9.78 4.30 -9.00
C PHE A 115 10.58 4.38 -10.30
N ARG A 116 11.62 3.58 -10.45
CA ARG A 116 12.38 3.45 -11.70
C ARG A 116 11.45 3.03 -12.85
N LEU A 117 10.63 2.03 -12.64
CA LEU A 117 9.66 1.54 -13.63
C LEU A 117 8.58 2.58 -13.97
N ILE A 118 8.13 3.36 -12.99
CA ILE A 118 7.20 4.46 -13.24
C ILE A 118 7.84 5.49 -14.17
N CYS A 119 9.08 5.90 -13.88
CA CYS A 119 9.81 6.86 -14.71
C CYS A 119 10.05 6.33 -16.12
N GLU A 120 10.45 5.06 -16.25
CA GLU A 120 10.65 4.42 -17.56
C GLU A 120 9.35 4.37 -18.38
N ARG A 121 8.24 3.93 -17.79
CA ARG A 121 6.93 3.85 -18.46
C ARG A 121 6.37 5.21 -18.82
N ALA A 122 6.58 6.21 -17.96
CA ALA A 122 6.19 7.60 -18.23
C ALA A 122 7.18 8.32 -19.18
N GLN A 123 8.29 7.66 -19.53
CA GLN A 123 9.36 8.21 -20.38
C GLN A 123 9.96 9.51 -19.85
N ILE A 124 10.12 9.61 -18.53
CA ILE A 124 10.74 10.77 -17.87
C ILE A 124 12.20 10.85 -18.26
N LYS A 125 12.63 12.01 -18.74
CA LYS A 125 14.00 12.30 -19.21
C LYS A 125 14.72 13.30 -18.32
N GLY A 126 13.98 14.09 -17.52
CA GLY A 126 14.53 15.00 -16.54
C GLY A 126 14.25 16.49 -16.81
N ASP A 127 13.46 16.83 -17.82
CA ASP A 127 13.07 18.19 -18.17
C ASP A 127 11.55 18.40 -18.20
N GLU A 128 10.79 17.43 -17.66
CA GLU A 128 9.35 17.47 -17.66
C GLU A 128 8.77 18.32 -16.54
N LYS A 129 7.55 18.79 -16.79
CA LYS A 129 6.63 19.31 -15.76
C LYS A 129 5.66 18.21 -15.37
N ILE A 130 5.77 17.73 -14.13
CA ILE A 130 5.03 16.59 -13.62
C ILE A 130 3.97 17.08 -12.65
N LEU A 131 2.73 16.60 -12.82
CA LEU A 131 1.67 16.73 -11.83
C LEU A 131 1.48 15.37 -11.16
N ASN A 132 1.78 15.29 -9.85
CA ASN A 132 1.52 14.11 -9.04
C ASN A 132 0.28 14.33 -8.17
N ILE A 133 -0.74 13.48 -8.37
CA ILE A 133 -2.00 13.52 -7.61
C ILE A 133 -2.00 12.35 -6.64
N GLY A 134 -2.13 12.65 -5.32
CA GLY A 134 -2.02 11.67 -4.26
C GLY A 134 -0.56 11.37 -3.90
N CYS A 135 0.25 12.40 -3.70
CA CYS A 135 1.69 12.24 -3.45
C CYS A 135 2.01 11.62 -2.08
N GLY A 136 1.08 11.60 -1.15
CA GLY A 136 1.28 11.10 0.21
C GLY A 136 2.46 11.80 0.90
N PHE A 137 3.47 11.05 1.31
CA PHE A 137 4.68 11.59 1.96
C PHE A 137 5.69 12.22 0.98
N GLY A 138 5.34 12.41 -0.28
CA GLY A 138 6.27 12.91 -1.29
C GLY A 138 7.32 11.89 -1.74
N SER A 139 6.98 10.62 -1.63
CA SER A 139 7.89 9.49 -1.88
C SER A 139 8.43 9.47 -3.31
N PHE A 140 7.56 9.71 -4.28
CA PHE A 140 7.95 9.74 -5.68
C PHE A 140 8.73 10.99 -6.03
N GLU A 141 8.38 12.12 -5.45
CA GLU A 141 9.12 13.38 -5.59
C GLU A 141 10.54 13.23 -5.07
N ALA A 142 10.73 12.62 -3.90
CA ALA A 142 12.06 12.38 -3.35
C ALA A 142 12.90 11.54 -4.33
N TYR A 143 12.32 10.50 -4.92
CA TYR A 143 13.00 9.71 -5.96
C TYR A 143 13.30 10.53 -7.21
N LEU A 144 12.33 11.34 -7.69
CA LEU A 144 12.53 12.20 -8.87
C LEU A 144 13.67 13.17 -8.68
N PHE A 145 13.71 13.90 -7.57
CA PHE A 145 14.77 14.90 -7.31
C PHE A 145 16.14 14.25 -7.08
N GLU A 146 16.19 13.00 -6.62
CA GLU A 146 17.45 12.25 -6.51
C GLU A 146 18.03 11.89 -7.89
N HIS A 147 17.14 11.57 -8.88
CA HIS A 147 17.56 11.01 -10.16
C HIS A 147 17.40 11.97 -11.35
N PHE A 148 16.54 12.97 -11.22
CA PHE A 148 16.19 13.93 -12.26
C PHE A 148 16.10 15.34 -11.64
N PRO A 149 17.24 16.00 -11.34
CA PRO A 149 17.26 17.25 -10.57
C PRO A 149 16.60 18.45 -11.26
N ASP A 150 16.40 18.39 -12.58
CA ASP A 150 15.86 19.49 -13.37
C ASP A 150 14.34 19.37 -13.62
N VAL A 151 13.67 18.30 -13.13
CA VAL A 151 12.22 18.19 -13.25
C VAL A 151 11.50 19.23 -12.40
N GLU A 152 10.40 19.76 -12.92
CA GLU A 152 9.45 20.57 -12.15
C GLU A 152 8.28 19.70 -11.70
N VAL A 153 7.99 19.62 -10.41
CA VAL A 153 6.90 18.81 -9.89
C VAL A 153 5.89 19.66 -9.13
N VAL A 154 4.62 19.49 -9.47
CA VAL A 154 3.49 20.01 -8.70
C VAL A 154 2.78 18.82 -8.06
N THR A 155 2.50 18.89 -6.77
CA THR A 155 1.90 17.81 -6.00
C THR A 155 0.57 18.22 -5.42
N ILE A 156 -0.37 17.27 -5.38
CA ILE A 156 -1.65 17.41 -4.70
C ILE A 156 -1.84 16.19 -3.80
N THR A 157 -2.14 16.41 -2.54
CA THR A 157 -2.52 15.36 -1.59
C THR A 157 -3.70 15.83 -0.76
N ALA A 158 -4.45 14.88 -0.19
CA ALA A 158 -5.48 15.16 0.81
C ALA A 158 -4.83 15.50 2.14
#